data_d7bf2223bc3de01b06a2d9d8d176b24e
#
_entry.id   d7bf2223bc3de01b06a2d9d8d176b24e
#
_cell.length_a   1.000
_cell.length_b   1.000
_cell.length_c   1.000
_cell.angle_alpha   90.00
_cell.angle_beta   90.00
_cell.angle_gamma   90.00
#
_symmetry.space_group_name_H-M   'P 1'
#
loop_
_entity.id
_entity.type
_entity.pdbx_description
1 polymer ?
#
loop_
_entity_poly.entity_id
_entity_poly.type
_entity_poly.pdbx_seq_one_letter_code
_entity_poly.pdbx_strand_id
1 'polypeptide(L)'
;MLGDCANCNANRMCYKKGKSCVPVDQDAMLALYDDEERNIMQAAAYVEGTFYMKHTRLQETADFAKRMGYHRLGLGFCVGIRDEAALIAKYFTKEGFDVVSVCCKNCAINKDDLCLTRVRPEKPFETMCNPKGQAKFLNDQHVELAISAGLCVGHDALFARACEAPVTTFAVKDRVLGNNPMAAIYAGYWRRKLGLSE
;
A
#
# COMPACT_ATOMS: atom_id res chain seq x y z
N MET A 1 6.07 -16.68 23.75
CA MET A 1 5.98 -15.33 23.16
C MET A 1 6.74 -15.38 21.84
N LEU A 2 6.10 -15.10 20.71
CA LEU A 2 6.80 -14.86 19.45
C LEU A 2 7.81 -13.75 19.71
N GLY A 3 9.08 -13.97 19.32
CA GLY A 3 10.16 -13.09 19.68
C GLY A 3 10.02 -11.70 19.05
N ASP A 4 10.71 -10.74 19.59
CA ASP A 4 10.90 -9.43 18.99
C ASP A 4 11.83 -9.58 17.76
N CYS A 5 11.24 -9.79 16.59
CA CYS A 5 12.01 -10.02 15.35
C CYS A 5 12.81 -8.79 14.91
N ALA A 6 12.39 -7.58 15.30
CA ALA A 6 13.13 -6.35 15.01
C ALA A 6 14.46 -6.32 15.78
N ASN A 7 14.46 -6.84 17.00
CA ASN A 7 15.65 -6.95 17.87
C ASN A 7 16.14 -8.42 17.96
N CYS A 8 16.23 -9.10 16.84
CA CYS A 8 16.49 -10.53 16.78
C CYS A 8 17.82 -10.93 17.41
N ASN A 9 17.77 -11.65 18.52
CA ASN A 9 18.92 -12.24 19.20
C ASN A 9 19.31 -13.65 18.70
N ALA A 10 18.48 -14.28 17.86
CA ALA A 10 18.69 -15.62 17.28
C ALA A 10 19.51 -15.58 15.97
N ASN A 11 20.26 -14.52 15.71
CA ASN A 11 21.11 -14.35 14.52
C ASN A 11 20.40 -14.63 13.19
N ARG A 12 19.11 -14.30 13.09
CA ARG A 12 18.26 -14.51 11.89
C ARG A 12 18.28 -15.96 11.41
N MET A 13 18.18 -16.93 12.32
CA MET A 13 18.20 -18.38 11.99
C MET A 13 17.11 -18.75 10.97
N CYS A 14 15.92 -18.15 11.07
CA CYS A 14 14.83 -18.36 10.13
C CYS A 14 15.23 -18.04 8.69
N TYR A 15 15.87 -16.88 8.47
CA TYR A 15 16.33 -16.47 7.16
C TYR A 15 17.59 -17.21 6.69
N LYS A 16 18.61 -17.32 7.57
CA LYS A 16 19.92 -17.86 7.17
C LYS A 16 19.99 -19.38 7.12
N LYS A 17 19.18 -20.09 7.92
CA LYS A 17 19.28 -21.53 8.12
C LYS A 17 17.95 -22.28 7.95
N GLY A 18 16.86 -21.58 7.61
CA GLY A 18 15.54 -22.20 7.50
C GLY A 18 15.05 -22.83 8.81
N LYS A 19 15.48 -22.32 9.97
CA LYS A 19 15.11 -22.86 11.29
C LYS A 19 14.28 -21.83 12.05
N SER A 20 13.07 -22.20 12.43
CA SER A 20 12.26 -21.37 13.33
C SER A 20 12.98 -21.21 14.68
N CYS A 21 12.97 -20.00 15.23
CA CYS A 21 13.46 -19.68 16.57
C CYS A 21 12.43 -19.98 17.69
N VAL A 22 11.21 -20.35 17.30
CA VAL A 22 10.12 -20.79 18.19
C VAL A 22 9.53 -22.08 17.63
N PRO A 23 8.94 -22.94 18.50
CA PRO A 23 8.18 -24.08 18.01
C PRO A 23 7.06 -23.62 17.09
N VAL A 24 6.94 -24.21 15.91
CA VAL A 24 5.91 -23.91 14.94
C VAL A 24 5.48 -25.19 14.21
N ASP A 25 4.20 -25.37 14.06
CA ASP A 25 3.62 -26.36 13.16
C ASP A 25 3.60 -25.75 11.74
N GLN A 26 4.51 -26.21 10.89
CA GLN A 26 4.65 -25.68 9.52
C GLN A 26 3.45 -26.05 8.65
N ASP A 27 2.86 -27.23 8.84
CA ASP A 27 1.69 -27.65 8.06
C ASP A 27 0.47 -26.80 8.41
N ALA A 28 0.26 -26.53 9.70
CA ALA A 28 -0.77 -25.61 10.14
C ALA A 28 -0.57 -24.19 9.59
N MET A 29 0.68 -23.69 9.46
CA MET A 29 0.95 -22.40 8.85
C MET A 29 0.70 -22.41 7.35
N LEU A 30 1.04 -23.46 6.63
CA LEU A 30 0.76 -23.61 5.20
C LEU A 30 -0.74 -23.73 4.92
N ALA A 31 -1.49 -24.33 5.83
CA ALA A 31 -2.95 -24.45 5.73
C ALA A 31 -3.71 -23.13 5.91
N LEU A 32 -3.04 -22.06 6.35
CA LEU A 32 -3.65 -20.73 6.42
C LEU A 32 -3.92 -20.11 5.05
N TYR A 33 -3.20 -20.56 4.01
CA TYR A 33 -3.32 -20.01 2.67
C TYR A 33 -4.38 -20.78 1.88
N ASP A 34 -5.43 -20.10 1.44
CA ASP A 34 -6.36 -20.63 0.46
C ASP A 34 -5.76 -20.64 -0.97
N ASP A 35 -6.51 -21.08 -1.96
CA ASP A 35 -6.02 -21.22 -3.35
C ASP A 35 -5.73 -19.86 -3.99
N GLU A 36 -6.54 -18.84 -3.73
CA GLU A 36 -6.31 -17.47 -4.23
C GLU A 36 -5.04 -16.89 -3.61
N GLU A 37 -4.88 -16.99 -2.31
CA GLU A 37 -3.71 -16.51 -1.59
C GLU A 37 -2.43 -17.24 -2.03
N ARG A 38 -2.51 -18.53 -2.33
CA ARG A 38 -1.39 -19.29 -2.92
C ARG A 38 -1.02 -18.78 -4.30
N ASN A 39 -1.99 -18.43 -5.15
CA ASN A 39 -1.74 -17.84 -6.46
C ASN A 39 -1.08 -16.47 -6.34
N ILE A 40 -1.53 -15.64 -5.39
CA ILE A 40 -0.91 -14.35 -5.07
C ILE A 40 0.55 -14.55 -4.66
N MET A 41 0.82 -15.48 -3.75
CA MET A 41 2.19 -15.79 -3.30
C MET A 41 3.08 -16.29 -4.43
N GLN A 42 2.57 -17.14 -5.31
CA GLN A 42 3.31 -17.64 -6.47
C GLN A 42 3.62 -16.54 -7.48
N ALA A 43 2.66 -15.65 -7.77
CA ALA A 43 2.85 -14.51 -8.66
C ALA A 43 3.89 -13.53 -8.07
N ALA A 44 3.80 -13.21 -6.79
CA ALA A 44 4.74 -12.33 -6.09
C ALA A 44 6.17 -12.91 -6.10
N ALA A 45 6.33 -14.20 -5.78
CA ALA A 45 7.63 -14.87 -5.79
C ALA A 45 8.22 -14.96 -7.20
N TYR A 46 7.39 -15.15 -8.24
CA TYR A 46 7.84 -15.13 -9.63
C TYR A 46 8.40 -13.75 -10.02
N VAL A 47 7.69 -12.67 -9.68
CA VAL A 47 8.14 -11.30 -9.99
C VAL A 47 9.45 -11.00 -9.27
N GLU A 48 9.54 -11.29 -7.96
CA GLU A 48 10.75 -11.11 -7.18
C GLU A 48 11.92 -11.91 -7.78
N GLY A 49 11.75 -13.20 -8.03
CA GLY A 49 12.83 -14.08 -8.51
C GLY A 49 13.29 -13.76 -9.94
N THR A 50 12.39 -13.29 -10.80
CA THR A 50 12.69 -13.01 -12.21
C THR A 50 13.31 -11.62 -12.40
N PHE A 51 12.81 -10.61 -11.67
CA PHE A 51 13.14 -9.21 -11.89
C PHE A 51 13.89 -8.57 -10.72
N TYR A 52 14.46 -9.38 -9.83
CA TYR A 52 15.18 -8.92 -8.65
C TYR A 52 16.22 -7.85 -9.00
N MET A 53 16.13 -6.69 -8.35
CA MET A 53 16.99 -5.52 -8.58
C MET A 53 16.99 -4.96 -10.02
N LYS A 54 16.04 -5.35 -10.86
CA LYS A 54 15.93 -4.88 -12.25
C LYS A 54 14.70 -4.01 -12.49
N HIS A 55 13.57 -4.34 -11.86
CA HIS A 55 12.32 -3.63 -12.03
C HIS A 55 12.05 -2.69 -10.86
N THR A 56 11.43 -1.56 -11.18
CA THR A 56 10.89 -0.62 -10.19
C THR A 56 9.57 -1.14 -9.65
N ARG A 57 9.12 -0.66 -8.48
CA ARG A 57 7.80 -1.01 -7.92
C ARG A 57 6.65 -0.86 -8.91
N LEU A 58 6.73 0.14 -9.80
CA LEU A 58 5.71 0.36 -10.84
C LEU A 58 5.68 -0.79 -11.85
N GLN A 59 6.85 -1.25 -12.30
CA GLN A 59 7.01 -2.39 -13.21
C GLN A 59 6.61 -3.70 -12.53
N GLU A 60 7.09 -3.94 -11.30
CA GLU A 60 6.73 -5.13 -10.52
C GLU A 60 5.21 -5.23 -10.29
N THR A 61 4.52 -4.10 -10.07
CA THR A 61 3.07 -4.09 -9.92
C THR A 61 2.37 -4.51 -11.23
N ALA A 62 2.86 -4.04 -12.39
CA ALA A 62 2.34 -4.45 -13.69
C ALA A 62 2.61 -5.93 -13.97
N ASP A 63 3.83 -6.42 -13.69
CA ASP A 63 4.20 -7.82 -13.90
C ASP A 63 3.39 -8.76 -13.00
N PHE A 64 3.18 -8.37 -11.74
CA PHE A 64 2.31 -9.09 -10.81
C PHE A 64 0.87 -9.18 -11.33
N ALA A 65 0.30 -8.05 -11.74
CA ALA A 65 -1.06 -8.02 -12.27
C ALA A 65 -1.22 -8.88 -13.54
N LYS A 66 -0.23 -8.81 -14.46
CA LYS A 66 -0.19 -9.70 -15.65
C LYS A 66 -0.11 -11.17 -15.26
N ARG A 67 0.72 -11.50 -14.28
CA ARG A 67 0.90 -12.87 -13.80
C ARG A 67 -0.36 -13.44 -13.16
N MET A 68 -1.12 -12.58 -12.46
CA MET A 68 -2.43 -12.92 -11.89
C MET A 68 -3.54 -13.01 -12.95
N GLY A 69 -3.30 -12.54 -14.18
CA GLY A 69 -4.33 -12.46 -15.22
C GLY A 69 -5.31 -11.31 -14.99
N TYR A 70 -4.95 -10.30 -14.21
CA TYR A 70 -5.79 -9.13 -13.97
C TYR A 70 -5.83 -8.22 -15.20
N HIS A 71 -7.00 -7.66 -15.48
CA HIS A 71 -7.24 -6.76 -16.61
C HIS A 71 -7.62 -5.35 -16.16
N ARG A 72 -8.33 -5.23 -15.03
CA ARG A 72 -8.83 -3.95 -14.52
C ARG A 72 -8.18 -3.58 -13.19
N LEU A 73 -7.44 -2.46 -13.20
CA LEU A 73 -6.74 -1.94 -12.02
C LEU A 73 -7.43 -0.71 -11.45
N GLY A 74 -7.55 -0.64 -10.13
CA GLY A 74 -8.05 0.50 -9.40
C GLY A 74 -6.93 1.34 -8.80
N LEU A 75 -6.95 2.67 -8.99
CA LEU A 75 -5.98 3.59 -8.39
C LEU A 75 -6.69 4.53 -7.43
N GLY A 76 -6.58 4.27 -6.12
CA GLY A 76 -7.01 5.16 -5.05
C GLY A 76 -5.88 6.10 -4.65
N PHE A 77 -6.02 7.41 -4.89
CA PHE A 77 -4.90 8.34 -4.68
C PHE A 77 -5.28 9.59 -3.86
N CYS A 78 -4.26 10.18 -3.23
CA CYS A 78 -4.40 11.47 -2.55
C CYS A 78 -4.40 12.62 -3.57
N VAL A 79 -5.30 13.59 -3.40
CA VAL A 79 -5.37 14.78 -4.27
C VAL A 79 -4.02 15.51 -4.41
N GLY A 80 -3.18 15.48 -3.38
CA GLY A 80 -1.87 16.14 -3.39
C GLY A 80 -0.79 15.44 -4.22
N ILE A 81 -1.13 14.34 -4.91
CA ILE A 81 -0.26 13.65 -5.89
C ILE A 81 -1.04 13.36 -7.17
N ARG A 82 -1.93 14.29 -7.56
CA ARG A 82 -2.77 14.11 -8.74
C ARG A 82 -1.97 13.92 -10.03
N ASP A 83 -0.90 14.66 -10.18
CA ASP A 83 -0.09 14.66 -11.40
C ASP A 83 0.75 13.37 -11.48
N GLU A 84 1.29 12.91 -10.37
CA GLU A 84 1.94 11.60 -10.25
C GLU A 84 0.95 10.46 -10.49
N ALA A 85 -0.26 10.55 -9.92
CA ALA A 85 -1.31 9.57 -10.14
C ALA A 85 -1.71 9.45 -11.63
N ALA A 86 -1.73 10.57 -12.36
CA ALA A 86 -1.98 10.59 -13.80
C ALA A 86 -0.88 9.85 -14.57
N LEU A 87 0.40 10.00 -14.17
CA LEU A 87 1.52 9.25 -14.78
C LEU A 87 1.47 7.77 -14.45
N ILE A 88 1.10 7.40 -13.23
CA ILE A 88 0.90 6.01 -12.80
C ILE A 88 -0.20 5.35 -13.64
N ALA A 89 -1.36 6.01 -13.76
CA ALA A 89 -2.47 5.52 -14.57
C ALA A 89 -2.07 5.37 -16.05
N LYS A 90 -1.39 6.38 -16.61
CA LYS A 90 -0.88 6.33 -18.00
C LYS A 90 0.07 5.16 -18.22
N TYR A 91 0.94 4.85 -17.26
CA TYR A 91 1.85 3.73 -17.34
C TYR A 91 1.07 2.40 -17.41
N PHE A 92 0.13 2.16 -16.50
CA PHE A 92 -0.65 0.92 -16.50
C PHE A 92 -1.54 0.78 -17.74
N THR A 93 -2.12 1.89 -18.24
CA THR A 93 -2.85 1.87 -19.52
C THR A 93 -1.94 1.48 -20.68
N LYS A 94 -0.70 2.00 -20.73
CA LYS A 94 0.30 1.62 -21.74
C LYS A 94 0.67 0.13 -21.62
N GLU A 95 0.68 -0.42 -20.42
CA GLU A 95 0.93 -1.84 -20.16
C GLU A 95 -0.26 -2.75 -20.51
N GLY A 96 -1.38 -2.18 -20.99
CA GLY A 96 -2.55 -2.90 -21.48
C GLY A 96 -3.68 -3.09 -20.48
N PHE A 97 -3.63 -2.41 -19.33
CA PHE A 97 -4.69 -2.50 -18.32
C PHE A 97 -5.80 -1.47 -18.55
N ASP A 98 -7.04 -1.84 -18.20
CA ASP A 98 -8.13 -0.91 -17.96
C ASP A 98 -7.94 -0.29 -16.57
N VAL A 99 -7.75 1.04 -16.51
CA VAL A 99 -7.41 1.73 -15.26
C VAL A 99 -8.53 2.64 -14.81
N VAL A 100 -9.08 2.34 -13.66
CA VAL A 100 -10.07 3.17 -12.97
C VAL A 100 -9.39 3.91 -11.83
N SER A 101 -9.58 5.23 -11.72
CA SER A 101 -8.92 6.02 -10.69
C SER A 101 -9.88 6.91 -9.92
N VAL A 102 -9.62 7.08 -8.61
CA VAL A 102 -10.45 7.89 -7.72
C VAL A 102 -9.63 8.67 -6.69
N CYS A 103 -9.87 9.97 -6.65
CA CYS A 103 -9.22 10.88 -5.71
C CYS A 103 -9.81 10.75 -4.28
N CYS A 104 -9.00 11.01 -3.26
CA CYS A 104 -9.43 10.98 -1.87
C CYS A 104 -10.48 12.04 -1.50
N LYS A 105 -10.69 13.07 -2.32
CA LYS A 105 -11.72 14.11 -2.12
C LYS A 105 -13.03 13.82 -2.86
N ASN A 106 -13.27 12.54 -3.18
CA ASN A 106 -14.53 12.12 -3.80
C ASN A 106 -15.75 12.45 -2.93
N CYS A 107 -16.90 12.62 -3.55
CA CYS A 107 -18.19 12.99 -2.95
C CYS A 107 -18.28 14.39 -2.31
N ALA A 108 -17.19 15.16 -2.25
CA ALA A 108 -17.16 16.54 -1.73
C ALA A 108 -17.84 16.75 -0.35
N ILE A 109 -17.75 15.77 0.55
CA ILE A 109 -18.36 15.80 1.88
C ILE A 109 -17.56 16.76 2.78
N ASN A 110 -18.27 17.59 3.58
CA ASN A 110 -17.61 18.49 4.53
C ASN A 110 -17.03 17.71 5.72
N LYS A 111 -15.89 18.15 6.22
CA LYS A 111 -15.30 17.60 7.45
C LYS A 111 -16.21 17.69 8.66
N ASP A 112 -17.02 18.73 8.73
CA ASP A 112 -17.94 18.95 9.86
C ASP A 112 -19.02 17.86 9.94
N ASP A 113 -19.40 17.26 8.83
CA ASP A 113 -20.42 16.19 8.78
C ASP A 113 -20.01 14.94 9.59
N LEU A 114 -18.69 14.78 9.86
CA LEU A 114 -18.14 13.74 10.72
C LEU A 114 -17.34 14.30 11.90
N CYS A 115 -17.54 15.58 12.26
CA CYS A 115 -16.83 16.25 13.36
C CYS A 115 -15.29 16.15 13.24
N LEU A 116 -14.74 16.20 12.01
CA LEU A 116 -13.30 16.04 11.76
C LEU A 116 -12.56 17.37 11.92
N THR A 117 -11.36 17.31 12.50
CA THR A 117 -10.48 18.48 12.63
C THR A 117 -10.12 19.04 11.24
N ARG A 118 -10.36 20.33 11.06
CA ARG A 118 -9.99 21.07 9.84
C ARG A 118 -8.51 21.42 9.85
N VAL A 119 -7.88 21.39 8.69
CA VAL A 119 -6.51 21.92 8.47
C VAL A 119 -6.55 23.45 8.33
N ARG A 120 -7.66 23.97 7.82
CA ARG A 120 -7.90 25.40 7.59
C ARG A 120 -9.23 25.80 8.24
N PRO A 121 -9.23 26.00 9.57
CA PRO A 121 -10.46 26.29 10.32
C PRO A 121 -11.12 27.62 9.90
N GLU A 122 -10.36 28.53 9.33
CA GLU A 122 -10.83 29.81 8.81
C GLU A 122 -11.70 29.72 7.56
N LYS A 123 -11.67 28.58 6.86
CA LYS A 123 -12.51 28.36 5.67
C LYS A 123 -13.90 27.89 6.04
N PRO A 124 -14.96 28.35 5.34
CA PRO A 124 -16.32 27.92 5.62
C PRO A 124 -16.59 26.44 5.29
N PHE A 125 -15.75 25.86 4.41
CA PHE A 125 -15.88 24.49 3.94
C PHE A 125 -14.50 23.87 3.75
N GLU A 126 -14.34 22.62 4.22
CA GLU A 126 -13.17 21.81 3.93
C GLU A 126 -13.58 20.36 3.62
N THR A 127 -13.42 19.95 2.36
CA THR A 127 -13.71 18.59 1.93
C THR A 127 -12.87 17.58 2.74
N MET A 128 -13.52 16.60 3.33
CA MET A 128 -12.84 15.49 4.00
C MET A 128 -12.15 14.57 2.98
N CYS A 129 -11.18 13.77 3.43
CA CYS A 129 -10.75 12.58 2.70
C CYS A 129 -11.77 11.46 2.94
N ASN A 130 -12.19 10.79 1.88
CA ASN A 130 -13.19 9.73 1.91
C ASN A 130 -12.63 8.40 1.38
N PRO A 131 -11.77 7.71 2.16
CA PRO A 131 -11.15 6.46 1.73
C PRO A 131 -12.17 5.33 1.52
N LYS A 132 -13.25 5.29 2.30
CA LYS A 132 -14.33 4.33 2.08
C LYS A 132 -15.09 4.59 0.79
N GLY A 133 -15.30 5.86 0.44
CA GLY A 133 -15.87 6.23 -0.86
C GLY A 133 -14.96 5.88 -2.03
N GLN A 134 -13.63 6.00 -1.85
CA GLN A 134 -12.68 5.52 -2.86
C GLN A 134 -12.82 4.00 -3.05
N ALA A 135 -12.80 3.22 -1.96
CA ALA A 135 -12.92 1.77 -2.01
C ALA A 135 -14.26 1.36 -2.65
N LYS A 136 -15.39 1.97 -2.21
CA LYS A 136 -16.71 1.68 -2.79
C LYS A 136 -16.73 1.93 -4.29
N PHE A 137 -16.20 3.06 -4.75
CA PHE A 137 -16.14 3.37 -6.18
C PHE A 137 -15.36 2.30 -6.97
N LEU A 138 -14.22 1.84 -6.44
CA LEU A 138 -13.42 0.79 -7.08
C LEU A 138 -14.11 -0.57 -7.05
N ASN A 139 -14.78 -0.92 -5.94
CA ASN A 139 -15.59 -2.15 -5.83
C ASN A 139 -16.73 -2.15 -6.85
N ASP A 140 -17.47 -1.04 -6.99
CA ASP A 140 -18.55 -0.88 -7.97
C ASP A 140 -18.04 -1.00 -9.42
N GLN A 141 -16.76 -0.75 -9.67
CA GLN A 141 -16.10 -0.92 -10.96
C GLN A 141 -15.46 -2.31 -11.13
N HIS A 142 -15.61 -3.19 -10.14
CA HIS A 142 -15.08 -4.56 -10.16
C HIS A 142 -13.58 -4.62 -10.52
N VAL A 143 -12.78 -3.77 -9.87
CA VAL A 143 -11.32 -3.82 -10.05
C VAL A 143 -10.76 -5.10 -9.44
N GLU A 144 -9.74 -5.66 -10.08
CA GLU A 144 -9.13 -6.93 -9.67
C GLU A 144 -7.90 -6.74 -8.77
N LEU A 145 -7.31 -5.54 -8.81
CA LEU A 145 -6.25 -5.09 -7.90
C LEU A 145 -6.45 -3.61 -7.61
N ALA A 146 -6.51 -3.25 -6.34
CA ALA A 146 -6.56 -1.86 -5.89
C ALA A 146 -5.16 -1.36 -5.51
N ILE A 147 -4.73 -0.22 -6.07
CA ILE A 147 -3.44 0.41 -5.83
C ILE A 147 -3.66 1.66 -4.98
N SER A 148 -3.05 1.69 -3.80
CA SER A 148 -3.07 2.85 -2.89
C SER A 148 -1.87 3.75 -3.16
N ALA A 149 -2.11 5.03 -3.49
CA ALA A 149 -1.06 5.99 -3.77
C ALA A 149 -1.18 7.27 -2.93
N GLY A 150 -0.23 7.46 -2.03
CA GLY A 150 -0.08 8.67 -1.21
C GLY A 150 -1.22 8.93 -0.24
N LEU A 151 -1.98 7.94 0.19
CA LEU A 151 -3.01 8.09 1.21
C LEU A 151 -2.38 8.38 2.57
N CYS A 152 -3.09 9.14 3.40
CA CYS A 152 -2.63 9.49 4.75
C CYS A 152 -2.76 8.29 5.69
N VAL A 153 -1.92 8.27 6.73
CA VAL A 153 -2.02 7.27 7.81
C VAL A 153 -3.45 7.20 8.37
N GLY A 154 -3.98 6.00 8.52
CA GLY A 154 -5.36 5.74 8.89
C GLY A 154 -6.35 5.77 7.72
N HIS A 155 -6.16 6.65 6.72
CA HIS A 155 -6.97 6.62 5.49
C HIS A 155 -6.60 5.45 4.60
N ASP A 156 -5.32 5.13 4.49
CA ASP A 156 -4.80 3.92 3.83
C ASP A 156 -5.33 2.64 4.48
N ALA A 157 -5.37 2.60 5.81
CA ALA A 157 -5.94 1.47 6.56
C ALA A 157 -7.45 1.30 6.29
N LEU A 158 -8.22 2.40 6.27
CA LEU A 158 -9.65 2.35 5.95
C LEU A 158 -9.91 1.98 4.49
N PHE A 159 -9.08 2.46 3.57
CA PHE A 159 -9.15 2.10 2.15
C PHE A 159 -8.91 0.61 1.97
N ALA A 160 -7.80 0.09 2.49
CA ALA A 160 -7.46 -1.33 2.38
C ALA A 160 -8.51 -2.25 3.01
N ARG A 161 -9.07 -1.84 4.17
CA ARG A 161 -10.13 -2.61 4.84
C ARG A 161 -11.45 -2.65 4.07
N ALA A 162 -11.74 -1.63 3.26
CA ALA A 162 -13.02 -1.47 2.56
C ALA A 162 -12.98 -1.94 1.10
N CYS A 163 -11.79 -2.16 0.52
CA CYS A 163 -11.65 -2.76 -0.81
C CYS A 163 -11.98 -4.26 -0.75
N GLU A 164 -12.71 -4.72 -1.75
CA GLU A 164 -12.97 -6.16 -1.99
C GLU A 164 -11.80 -6.82 -2.70
N ALA A 165 -11.20 -6.12 -3.67
CA ALA A 165 -9.99 -6.58 -4.34
C ALA A 165 -8.75 -6.50 -3.42
N PRO A 166 -7.74 -7.33 -3.63
CA PRO A 166 -6.44 -7.18 -2.98
C PRO A 166 -5.89 -5.76 -3.12
N VAL A 167 -5.28 -5.24 -2.05
CA VAL A 167 -4.72 -3.88 -2.05
C VAL A 167 -3.20 -3.94 -2.02
N THR A 168 -2.55 -3.25 -2.97
CA THR A 168 -1.11 -3.00 -2.93
C THR A 168 -0.82 -1.52 -2.73
N THR A 169 0.16 -1.20 -1.89
CA THR A 169 0.57 0.18 -1.63
C THR A 169 1.71 0.57 -2.57
N PHE A 170 1.48 1.58 -3.40
CA PHE A 170 2.51 2.16 -4.25
C PHE A 170 3.33 3.22 -3.50
N ALA A 171 2.64 4.14 -2.81
CA ALA A 171 3.25 5.18 -1.99
C ALA A 171 2.35 5.52 -0.80
N VAL A 172 2.94 5.93 0.31
CA VAL A 172 2.24 6.44 1.50
C VAL A 172 2.43 7.95 1.64
N LYS A 173 1.51 8.64 2.33
CA LYS A 173 1.63 10.07 2.58
C LYS A 173 2.68 10.36 3.63
N ASP A 174 3.70 11.10 3.22
CA ASP A 174 4.59 11.83 4.11
C ASP A 174 4.77 13.26 3.58
N ARG A 175 4.19 14.24 4.28
CA ARG A 175 4.22 15.65 3.87
C ARG A 175 5.56 16.32 4.12
N VAL A 176 6.36 15.74 5.00
CA VAL A 176 7.66 16.28 5.42
C VAL A 176 8.78 15.74 4.55
N LEU A 177 8.68 14.47 4.14
CA LEU A 177 9.74 13.75 3.45
C LEU A 177 9.35 13.32 2.02
N GLY A 178 8.42 14.05 1.39
CA GLY A 178 8.06 13.83 -0.01
C GLY A 178 7.51 12.43 -0.30
N ASN A 179 6.65 11.91 0.59
CA ASN A 179 6.09 10.55 0.52
C ASN A 179 7.14 9.42 0.65
N ASN A 180 8.29 9.71 1.25
CA ASN A 180 9.32 8.73 1.58
C ASN A 180 9.53 8.64 3.11
N PRO A 181 8.70 7.92 3.87
CA PRO A 181 8.82 7.83 5.32
C PRO A 181 10.12 7.16 5.78
N MET A 182 10.75 6.33 4.94
CA MET A 182 12.04 5.71 5.27
C MET A 182 13.16 6.73 5.40
N ALA A 183 13.03 7.90 4.78
CA ALA A 183 14.01 8.98 4.94
C ALA A 183 14.11 9.48 6.40
N ALA A 184 13.03 9.36 7.20
CA ALA A 184 13.07 9.66 8.63
C ALA A 184 14.03 8.73 9.40
N ILE A 185 14.16 7.49 8.94
CA ILE A 185 15.03 6.48 9.54
C ILE A 185 16.46 6.58 9.02
N TYR A 186 16.63 6.89 7.73
CA TYR A 186 17.96 6.96 7.10
C TYR A 186 18.73 8.25 7.44
N ALA A 187 18.03 9.38 7.53
CA ALA A 187 18.67 10.68 7.75
C ALA A 187 19.00 10.89 9.24
N GLY A 188 20.29 11.13 9.57
CA GLY A 188 20.76 11.35 10.93
C GLY A 188 20.07 12.52 11.65
N TYR A 189 19.74 13.60 10.93
CA TYR A 189 18.96 14.71 11.48
C TYR A 189 17.61 14.25 12.06
N TRP A 190 16.86 13.46 11.29
CA TRP A 190 15.54 12.98 11.73
C TRP A 190 15.64 11.95 12.84
N ARG A 191 16.63 11.05 12.79
CA ARG A 191 16.87 10.10 13.89
C ARG A 191 17.10 10.84 15.21
N ARG A 192 17.97 11.86 15.23
CA ARG A 192 18.18 12.66 16.45
C ARG A 192 16.92 13.35 16.92
N LYS A 193 16.17 13.98 16.00
CA LYS A 193 14.91 14.67 16.32
C LYS A 193 13.83 13.74 16.89
N LEU A 194 13.85 12.48 16.48
CA LEU A 194 12.92 11.43 16.93
C LEU A 194 13.46 10.63 18.13
N GLY A 195 14.62 10.96 18.66
CA GLY A 195 15.23 10.23 19.78
C GLY A 195 15.70 8.82 19.43
N LEU A 196 16.02 8.55 18.15
CA LEU A 196 16.42 7.23 17.64
C LEU A 196 17.94 7.07 17.46
N SER A 197 18.71 8.10 17.72
CA SER A 197 20.19 8.04 17.68
C SER A 197 20.76 8.16 19.08
N GLU A 198 21.72 7.33 19.38
CA GLU A 198 22.62 7.48 20.52
C GLU A 198 23.50 8.74 20.36
#